data_311f473a4ea617c83207750deffd32b0
#
_entry.id   311f473a4ea617c83207750deffd32b0
#
_cell.length_a   1.000
_cell.length_b   1.000
_cell.length_c   1.000
_cell.angle_alpha   90.00
_cell.angle_beta   90.00
_cell.angle_gamma   90.00
#
_symmetry.space_group_name_H-M   'P 1'
#
loop_
_entity.id
_entity.type
_entity.pdbx_description
1 polymer ?
#
loop_
_entity_poly.entity_id
_entity_poly.type
_entity_poly.pdbx_seq_one_letter_code
_entity_poly.pdbx_strand_id
1 'polypeptide(L)'
;MSSGSKPTNKSKLIRELIRKFPGYTKTDLARIAIEKYPLIFDDVERTRAIIRYVTDSIGESNRKRNKQFEEYTLPESRAKERQFYRIERKNILWLSDIHIPNQNNQAIELAVQYGVERNVDCIVLGGDIMDNTPFTSHDAPPPSPDDVRDFFDMTEQFLGWLRSKLPKAQIVWIEGNHDNWLMRWLMKKAPILFNDPYYHLPQRLNLKQYNIEFLEQHIILQMGKLYGSHGHTVVKGVFAPVNAARGVFVKTKSNYIIGHCHSSSAHSESNIKEDAIGCWSVGCLCELSPSYDPHNTKHNLGFARIVVENNGDFTVENKRIFKGRIV
;
A
#
# COMPACT_ATOMS: atom_id res chain seq x y z
N MET A 1 -17.92 30.55 5.41
CA MET A 1 -17.82 31.86 4.74
C MET A 1 -18.03 32.95 5.79
N SER A 2 -16.98 33.55 6.34
CA SER A 2 -17.08 34.64 7.28
C SER A 2 -17.21 35.94 6.48
N SER A 3 -18.36 36.60 6.61
CA SER A 3 -18.63 37.93 6.06
C SER A 3 -17.73 38.96 6.74
N GLY A 4 -16.61 39.28 6.13
CA GLY A 4 -15.78 40.39 6.54
C GLY A 4 -16.61 41.70 6.37
N SER A 5 -16.98 42.34 7.46
CA SER A 5 -17.68 43.63 7.45
C SER A 5 -16.78 44.65 6.72
N LYS A 6 -17.35 45.35 5.72
CA LYS A 6 -16.66 46.45 5.03
C LYS A 6 -16.16 47.47 6.07
N PRO A 7 -14.91 47.98 5.95
CA PRO A 7 -14.37 48.94 6.90
C PRO A 7 -15.27 50.17 6.95
N THR A 8 -15.70 50.55 8.14
CA THR A 8 -16.50 51.77 8.35
C THR A 8 -15.71 53.00 7.95
N ASN A 9 -16.40 54.06 7.53
CA ASN A 9 -15.75 55.33 7.16
C ASN A 9 -14.82 55.83 8.29
N LYS A 10 -15.16 55.62 9.55
CA LYS A 10 -14.34 55.92 10.74
C LYS A 10 -13.00 55.22 10.75
N SER A 11 -12.94 53.94 10.44
CA SER A 11 -11.70 53.16 10.40
C SER A 11 -10.76 53.59 9.26
N LYS A 12 -11.32 54.06 8.13
CA LYS A 12 -10.55 54.59 7.00
C LYS A 12 -9.86 55.90 7.36
N LEU A 13 -10.59 56.83 7.96
CA LEU A 13 -10.06 58.10 8.41
C LEU A 13 -8.96 57.94 9.48
N ILE A 14 -9.16 57.05 10.42
CA ILE A 14 -8.12 56.71 11.43
C ILE A 14 -6.84 56.17 10.78
N ARG A 15 -6.95 55.30 9.79
CA ARG A 15 -5.77 54.78 9.07
C ARG A 15 -5.01 55.87 8.34
N GLU A 16 -5.71 56.84 7.77
CA GLU A 16 -5.10 57.98 7.12
C GLU A 16 -4.36 58.88 8.14
N LEU A 17 -4.93 59.14 9.30
CA LEU A 17 -4.29 59.89 10.36
C LEU A 17 -3.04 59.20 10.91
N ILE A 18 -3.09 57.89 11.11
CA ILE A 18 -1.92 57.10 11.56
C ILE A 18 -0.77 57.18 10.54
N ARG A 19 -1.09 57.12 9.25
CA ARG A 19 -0.05 57.25 8.20
C ARG A 19 0.54 58.67 8.17
N LYS A 20 -0.28 59.70 8.44
CA LYS A 20 0.13 61.08 8.38
C LYS A 20 0.94 61.50 9.61
N PHE A 21 0.68 60.88 10.77
CA PHE A 21 1.30 61.21 12.05
C PHE A 21 1.93 59.95 12.67
N PRO A 22 2.98 59.35 12.06
CA PRO A 22 3.64 58.18 12.59
C PRO A 22 4.36 58.57 13.91
N GLY A 23 4.18 57.77 14.94
CA GLY A 23 4.82 57.99 16.25
C GLY A 23 3.97 58.76 17.28
N TYR A 24 2.81 59.33 16.90
CA TYR A 24 1.89 59.93 17.85
C TYR A 24 1.22 58.92 18.76
N THR A 25 0.96 59.29 20.02
CA THR A 25 0.22 58.39 20.95
C THR A 25 -1.21 58.20 20.48
N LYS A 26 -1.85 57.11 20.88
CA LYS A 26 -3.27 56.85 20.55
C LYS A 26 -4.20 57.95 21.07
N THR A 27 -3.82 58.60 22.18
CA THR A 27 -4.56 59.71 22.76
C THR A 27 -4.44 60.97 21.89
N ASP A 28 -3.23 61.29 21.40
CA ASP A 28 -3.00 62.43 20.54
C ASP A 28 -3.70 62.25 19.18
N LEU A 29 -3.59 61.05 18.60
CA LEU A 29 -4.33 60.69 17.40
C LEU A 29 -5.85 60.81 17.56
N ALA A 30 -6.39 60.46 18.74
CA ALA A 30 -7.81 60.61 19.03
C ALA A 30 -8.21 62.09 19.09
N ARG A 31 -7.40 62.92 19.76
CA ARG A 31 -7.63 64.39 19.82
C ARG A 31 -7.56 65.03 18.40
N ILE A 32 -6.60 64.70 17.61
CA ILE A 32 -6.47 65.15 16.21
C ILE A 32 -7.68 64.68 15.37
N ALA A 33 -8.17 63.46 15.58
CA ALA A 33 -9.35 62.95 14.87
C ALA A 33 -10.61 63.73 15.23
N ILE A 34 -10.80 64.11 16.48
CA ILE A 34 -11.95 64.91 16.94
C ILE A 34 -11.83 66.33 16.39
N GLU A 35 -10.66 66.92 16.48
CA GLU A 35 -10.43 68.29 15.97
C GLU A 35 -10.68 68.37 14.44
N LYS A 36 -10.22 67.38 13.71
CA LYS A 36 -10.26 67.38 12.27
C LYS A 36 -11.58 66.88 11.66
N TYR A 37 -12.30 66.06 12.38
CA TYR A 37 -13.55 65.45 11.97
C TYR A 37 -14.62 65.44 13.10
N PRO A 38 -15.01 66.67 13.62
CA PRO A 38 -15.87 66.75 14.82
C PRO A 38 -17.27 66.14 14.62
N LEU A 39 -17.76 66.05 13.39
CA LEU A 39 -19.05 65.41 13.08
C LEU A 39 -18.97 63.88 13.07
N ILE A 40 -17.76 63.29 13.10
CA ILE A 40 -17.55 61.84 12.99
C ILE A 40 -17.04 61.27 14.31
N PHE A 41 -16.18 62.03 14.98
CA PHE A 41 -15.58 61.68 16.27
C PHE A 41 -15.92 62.74 17.31
N ASP A 42 -16.55 62.31 18.39
CA ASP A 42 -17.13 63.18 19.43
C ASP A 42 -16.55 62.92 20.82
N ASP A 43 -15.88 61.80 21.04
CA ASP A 43 -15.35 61.37 22.33
C ASP A 43 -13.98 60.72 22.19
N VAL A 44 -13.04 61.12 23.09
CA VAL A 44 -11.65 60.65 23.08
C VAL A 44 -11.55 59.16 23.33
N GLU A 45 -12.26 58.61 24.29
CA GLU A 45 -12.17 57.19 24.63
C GLU A 45 -12.78 56.28 23.52
N ARG A 46 -13.92 56.70 22.97
CA ARG A 46 -14.54 55.99 21.83
C ARG A 46 -13.62 56.05 20.62
N THR A 47 -12.99 57.17 20.34
CA THR A 47 -12.02 57.34 19.23
C THR A 47 -10.76 56.50 19.48
N ARG A 48 -10.26 56.50 20.71
CA ARG A 48 -9.14 55.61 21.10
C ARG A 48 -9.47 54.10 20.92
N ALA A 49 -10.71 53.71 21.23
CA ALA A 49 -11.15 52.32 20.99
C ALA A 49 -11.10 51.97 19.49
N ILE A 50 -11.48 52.88 18.59
CA ILE A 50 -11.38 52.69 17.15
C ILE A 50 -9.90 52.64 16.71
N ILE A 51 -9.05 53.52 17.26
CA ILE A 51 -7.62 53.53 16.99
C ILE A 51 -7.00 52.20 17.46
N ARG A 52 -7.32 51.68 18.66
CA ARG A 52 -6.89 50.39 19.18
C ARG A 52 -7.31 49.24 18.24
N TYR A 53 -8.52 49.29 17.71
CA TYR A 53 -9.01 48.32 16.73
C TYR A 53 -8.26 48.40 15.43
N VAL A 54 -8.03 49.62 14.92
CA VAL A 54 -7.32 49.85 13.64
C VAL A 54 -5.82 49.55 13.72
N THR A 55 -5.19 49.81 14.88
CA THR A 55 -3.76 49.55 15.14
C THR A 55 -3.49 48.14 15.69
N ASP A 56 -4.52 47.30 15.73
CA ASP A 56 -4.42 45.93 16.20
C ASP A 56 -3.95 45.77 17.65
N SER A 57 -4.06 46.82 18.46
CA SER A 57 -3.64 46.78 19.85
C SER A 57 -4.62 46.04 20.81
N ILE A 58 -5.81 45.69 20.32
CA ILE A 58 -6.71 44.74 20.97
C ILE A 58 -6.47 43.37 20.34
N GLY A 59 -5.97 42.42 21.12
CA GLY A 59 -5.59 41.09 20.63
C GLY A 59 -4.21 41.04 20.00
N GLU A 60 -3.31 41.94 20.36
CA GLU A 60 -1.94 42.04 19.83
C GLU A 60 -1.13 40.76 20.00
N SER A 61 -1.32 40.01 21.09
CA SER A 61 -0.70 38.70 21.32
C SER A 61 -1.16 37.63 20.32
N ASN A 62 -2.44 37.65 19.91
CA ASN A 62 -2.97 36.72 18.93
C ASN A 62 -2.54 37.07 17.51
N ARG A 63 -2.44 38.40 17.19
CA ARG A 63 -2.03 38.85 15.86
C ARG A 63 -0.52 38.79 15.65
N LYS A 64 0.29 39.10 16.66
CA LYS A 64 1.74 38.86 16.61
C LYS A 64 2.02 37.35 16.46
N ARG A 65 1.25 36.52 17.14
CA ARG A 65 1.33 35.06 16.99
C ARG A 65 0.93 34.63 15.57
N ASN A 66 -0.15 35.18 15.02
CA ASN A 66 -0.56 34.86 13.64
C ASN A 66 0.41 35.42 12.62
N LYS A 67 0.94 36.65 12.76
CA LYS A 67 1.99 37.18 11.86
C LYS A 67 3.29 36.42 11.97
N GLN A 68 3.66 35.96 13.17
CA GLN A 68 4.86 35.14 13.38
C GLN A 68 4.73 33.78 12.69
N PHE A 69 3.49 33.30 12.46
CA PHE A 69 3.21 32.04 11.77
C PHE A 69 2.78 32.21 10.29
N GLU A 70 2.52 33.45 9.82
CA GLU A 70 2.21 33.73 8.39
C GLU A 70 3.39 33.40 7.45
N GLU A 71 4.61 33.39 7.95
CA GLU A 71 5.83 33.04 7.20
C GLU A 71 6.12 31.53 7.21
N TYR A 72 5.41 30.74 8.02
CA TYR A 72 5.60 29.30 8.09
C TYR A 72 4.64 28.61 7.14
N THR A 73 5.20 27.95 6.15
CA THR A 73 4.46 27.02 5.30
C THR A 73 4.45 25.63 5.93
N LEU A 74 3.37 24.87 5.75
CA LEU A 74 3.36 23.46 6.13
C LEU A 74 4.47 22.74 5.33
N PRO A 75 5.25 21.86 6.00
CA PRO A 75 6.23 21.05 5.28
C PRO A 75 5.51 20.14 4.28
N GLU A 76 6.15 19.91 3.16
CA GLU A 76 5.64 18.97 2.17
C GLU A 76 5.59 17.56 2.76
N SER A 77 4.49 16.85 2.48
CA SER A 77 4.36 15.47 2.88
C SER A 77 5.33 14.59 2.09
N ARG A 78 6.07 13.72 2.80
CA ARG A 78 6.90 12.67 2.20
C ARG A 78 6.16 11.34 2.10
N ALA A 79 4.86 11.32 2.39
CA ALA A 79 4.05 10.13 2.24
C ALA A 79 4.01 9.70 0.77
N LYS A 80 4.30 8.43 0.52
CA LYS A 80 4.19 7.86 -0.81
C LYS A 80 2.72 7.52 -1.08
N GLU A 81 2.26 7.82 -2.29
CA GLU A 81 0.96 7.36 -2.77
C GLU A 81 0.96 5.83 -2.96
N ARG A 82 -0.24 5.24 -2.99
CA ARG A 82 -0.39 3.82 -3.32
C ARG A 82 0.08 3.60 -4.76
N GLN A 83 0.89 2.59 -4.94
CA GLN A 83 1.42 2.23 -6.27
C GLN A 83 0.65 1.04 -6.80
N PHE A 84 0.24 1.13 -8.05
CA PHE A 84 -0.45 0.08 -8.78
C PHE A 84 0.38 -0.35 -9.97
N TYR A 85 0.51 -1.67 -10.14
CA TYR A 85 1.06 -2.25 -11.35
C TYR A 85 -0.07 -2.89 -12.15
N ARG A 86 -0.28 -2.41 -13.39
CA ARG A 86 -1.35 -2.90 -14.26
C ARG A 86 -0.87 -4.04 -15.12
N ILE A 87 -1.57 -5.15 -15.09
CA ILE A 87 -1.40 -6.26 -16.02
C ILE A 87 -2.41 -6.07 -17.15
N GLU A 88 -1.89 -5.89 -18.37
CA GLU A 88 -2.71 -5.73 -19.58
C GLU A 88 -3.13 -7.08 -20.18
N ARG A 89 -2.55 -8.18 -19.71
CA ARG A 89 -2.89 -9.54 -20.10
C ARG A 89 -4.24 -9.94 -19.54
N LYS A 90 -4.92 -10.84 -20.24
CA LYS A 90 -6.33 -11.15 -19.96
C LYS A 90 -6.58 -12.55 -19.43
N ASN A 91 -5.64 -13.44 -19.59
CA ASN A 91 -5.77 -14.85 -19.20
C ASN A 91 -4.62 -15.21 -18.28
N ILE A 92 -4.84 -15.04 -16.97
CA ILE A 92 -3.79 -14.98 -15.95
C ILE A 92 -3.86 -16.24 -15.09
N LEU A 93 -2.72 -16.88 -14.87
CA LEU A 93 -2.55 -17.96 -13.89
C LEU A 93 -1.91 -17.39 -12.63
N TRP A 94 -2.58 -17.55 -11.47
CA TRP A 94 -2.07 -17.15 -10.17
C TRP A 94 -1.54 -18.35 -9.40
N LEU A 95 -0.24 -18.36 -9.10
CA LEU A 95 0.46 -19.36 -8.32
C LEU A 95 1.09 -18.67 -7.12
N SER A 96 0.90 -19.16 -5.90
CA SER A 96 1.47 -18.55 -4.70
C SER A 96 1.82 -19.58 -3.65
N ASP A 97 2.60 -19.16 -2.66
CA ASP A 97 2.91 -19.97 -1.48
C ASP A 97 3.53 -21.32 -1.88
N ILE A 98 4.57 -21.24 -2.71
CA ILE A 98 5.33 -22.43 -3.20
C ILE A 98 6.34 -22.88 -2.16
N HIS A 99 6.97 -21.94 -1.44
CA HIS A 99 7.90 -22.19 -0.35
C HIS A 99 9.04 -23.12 -0.69
N ILE A 100 9.77 -22.88 -1.79
CA ILE A 100 10.97 -23.65 -2.14
C ILE A 100 11.99 -23.58 -1.00
N PRO A 101 12.45 -24.70 -0.45
CA PRO A 101 12.49 -26.07 -1.02
C PRO A 101 11.34 -26.98 -0.59
N ASN A 102 10.28 -26.49 0.02
CA ASN A 102 9.16 -27.29 0.52
C ASN A 102 7.97 -27.34 -0.45
N GLN A 103 8.22 -27.16 -1.74
CA GLN A 103 7.20 -27.14 -2.79
C GLN A 103 6.56 -28.53 -3.01
N ASN A 104 5.27 -28.54 -3.37
CA ASN A 104 4.59 -29.75 -3.84
C ASN A 104 4.64 -29.82 -5.37
N ASN A 105 5.58 -30.59 -5.90
CA ASN A 105 5.83 -30.69 -7.33
C ASN A 105 4.61 -31.17 -8.12
N GLN A 106 3.84 -32.12 -7.60
CA GLN A 106 2.64 -32.63 -8.27
C GLN A 106 1.58 -31.51 -8.40
N ALA A 107 1.38 -30.71 -7.35
CA ALA A 107 0.43 -29.62 -7.37
C ALA A 107 0.85 -28.52 -8.36
N ILE A 108 2.14 -28.20 -8.41
CA ILE A 108 2.70 -27.22 -9.35
C ILE A 108 2.53 -27.70 -10.80
N GLU A 109 2.86 -28.95 -11.07
CA GLU A 109 2.69 -29.53 -12.41
C GLU A 109 1.24 -29.47 -12.89
N LEU A 110 0.29 -29.85 -12.02
CA LEU A 110 -1.15 -29.79 -12.32
C LEU A 110 -1.61 -28.34 -12.60
N ALA A 111 -1.19 -27.39 -11.77
CA ALA A 111 -1.57 -26.00 -11.92
C ALA A 111 -1.00 -25.39 -13.23
N VAL A 112 0.28 -25.65 -13.51
CA VAL A 112 0.93 -25.14 -14.73
C VAL A 112 0.37 -25.83 -15.99
N GLN A 113 0.14 -27.16 -15.94
CA GLN A 113 -0.49 -27.88 -17.05
C GLN A 113 -1.89 -27.33 -17.34
N TYR A 114 -2.69 -27.04 -16.32
CA TYR A 114 -3.98 -26.39 -16.47
C TYR A 114 -3.85 -25.03 -17.18
N GLY A 115 -2.83 -24.24 -16.83
CA GLY A 115 -2.53 -22.98 -17.50
C GLY A 115 -2.16 -23.15 -18.97
N VAL A 116 -1.32 -24.15 -19.29
CA VAL A 116 -0.95 -24.47 -20.68
C VAL A 116 -2.18 -24.83 -21.50
N GLU A 117 -3.03 -25.74 -21.00
CA GLU A 117 -4.27 -26.18 -21.68
C GLU A 117 -5.28 -25.05 -21.90
N ARG A 118 -5.27 -24.03 -21.03
CA ARG A 118 -6.12 -22.84 -21.12
C ARG A 118 -5.48 -21.68 -21.87
N ASN A 119 -4.26 -21.86 -22.42
CA ASN A 119 -3.52 -20.83 -23.16
C ASN A 119 -3.36 -19.53 -22.35
N VAL A 120 -2.94 -19.63 -21.07
CA VAL A 120 -2.68 -18.44 -20.26
C VAL A 120 -1.57 -17.59 -20.86
N ASP A 121 -1.74 -16.29 -20.85
CA ASP A 121 -0.83 -15.30 -21.42
C ASP A 121 -0.04 -14.52 -20.35
N CYS A 122 -0.36 -14.75 -19.06
CA CYS A 122 0.34 -14.20 -17.93
C CYS A 122 0.40 -15.20 -16.77
N ILE A 123 1.49 -15.20 -16.03
CA ILE A 123 1.65 -15.90 -14.76
C ILE A 123 1.90 -14.83 -13.68
N VAL A 124 1.14 -14.87 -12.62
CA VAL A 124 1.43 -14.14 -11.38
C VAL A 124 1.98 -15.12 -10.36
N LEU A 125 3.24 -14.94 -9.99
CA LEU A 125 3.83 -15.55 -8.80
C LEU A 125 3.43 -14.69 -7.61
N GLY A 126 2.43 -15.14 -6.87
CA GLY A 126 1.68 -14.36 -5.88
C GLY A 126 2.38 -14.21 -4.51
N GLY A 127 3.70 -14.39 -4.48
CA GLY A 127 4.53 -14.28 -3.27
C GLY A 127 4.76 -15.58 -2.54
N ASP A 128 5.73 -15.56 -1.62
CA ASP A 128 6.21 -16.71 -0.87
C ASP A 128 6.62 -17.86 -1.80
N ILE A 129 7.39 -17.52 -2.82
CA ILE A 129 7.96 -18.50 -3.75
C ILE A 129 9.13 -19.21 -3.11
N MET A 130 9.96 -18.46 -2.35
CA MET A 130 11.04 -18.99 -1.54
C MET A 130 10.61 -19.04 -0.07
N ASP A 131 11.01 -20.08 0.64
CA ASP A 131 10.71 -20.18 2.07
C ASP A 131 11.60 -19.27 2.94
N ASN A 132 12.87 -19.13 2.59
CA ASN A 132 13.87 -18.30 3.28
C ASN A 132 13.91 -18.51 4.82
N THR A 133 13.54 -19.72 5.28
CA THR A 133 13.56 -20.09 6.73
C THR A 133 14.87 -19.76 7.44
N PRO A 134 16.08 -19.87 6.83
CA PRO A 134 17.32 -19.48 7.49
C PRO A 134 17.36 -18.02 7.97
N PHE A 135 16.56 -17.15 7.38
CA PHE A 135 16.50 -15.71 7.70
C PHE A 135 15.26 -15.35 8.52
N THR A 136 14.55 -16.36 9.03
CA THR A 136 13.36 -16.14 9.87
C THR A 136 13.70 -15.43 11.17
N SER A 137 12.72 -14.72 11.74
CA SER A 137 12.78 -14.23 13.12
C SER A 137 12.13 -15.18 14.12
N HIS A 138 11.58 -16.31 13.65
CA HIS A 138 11.02 -17.37 14.49
C HIS A 138 12.11 -18.35 14.92
N ASP A 139 11.85 -19.07 15.98
CA ASP A 139 12.77 -20.12 16.43
C ASP A 139 12.85 -21.23 15.35
N ALA A 140 14.05 -21.41 14.83
CA ALA A 140 14.36 -22.45 13.84
C ALA A 140 15.77 -22.98 14.08
N PRO A 141 16.07 -24.22 13.72
CA PRO A 141 17.44 -24.74 13.75
C PRO A 141 18.38 -23.84 12.93
N PRO A 142 19.63 -23.66 13.34
CA PRO A 142 20.58 -22.88 12.56
C PRO A 142 20.81 -23.58 11.21
N PRO A 143 20.67 -22.81 10.09
CA PRO A 143 20.86 -23.36 8.75
C PRO A 143 22.33 -23.65 8.50
N SER A 144 22.61 -24.65 7.64
CA SER A 144 23.93 -24.80 7.07
C SER A 144 24.16 -23.82 5.89
N PRO A 145 25.41 -23.52 5.51
CA PRO A 145 25.66 -22.72 4.32
C PRO A 145 25.16 -23.38 3.03
N ASP A 146 25.07 -24.70 2.99
CA ASP A 146 24.57 -25.44 1.83
C ASP A 146 23.06 -25.28 1.69
N ASP A 147 22.30 -25.27 2.81
CA ASP A 147 20.86 -25.00 2.79
C ASP A 147 20.53 -23.67 2.09
N VAL A 148 21.31 -22.62 2.36
CA VAL A 148 21.09 -21.31 1.74
C VAL A 148 21.39 -21.33 0.24
N ARG A 149 22.44 -22.06 -0.18
CA ARG A 149 22.78 -22.19 -1.59
C ARG A 149 21.70 -22.96 -2.34
N ASP A 150 21.28 -24.08 -1.78
CA ASP A 150 20.29 -24.96 -2.40
C ASP A 150 18.95 -24.27 -2.66
N PHE A 151 18.50 -23.36 -1.78
CA PHE A 151 17.28 -22.61 -2.06
C PHE A 151 17.36 -21.78 -3.33
N PHE A 152 18.47 -21.08 -3.53
CA PHE A 152 18.61 -20.23 -4.71
C PHE A 152 18.71 -21.09 -5.97
N ASP A 153 19.51 -22.17 -5.93
CA ASP A 153 19.69 -23.06 -7.06
C ASP A 153 18.38 -23.77 -7.43
N MET A 154 17.63 -24.26 -6.45
CA MET A 154 16.29 -24.86 -6.67
C MET A 154 15.29 -23.83 -7.20
N THR A 155 15.34 -22.59 -6.72
CA THR A 155 14.47 -21.53 -7.21
C THR A 155 14.82 -21.19 -8.66
N GLU A 156 16.07 -21.05 -9.01
CA GLU A 156 16.51 -20.84 -10.40
C GLU A 156 16.07 -22.00 -11.32
N GLN A 157 16.18 -23.25 -10.85
CA GLN A 157 15.71 -24.42 -11.58
C GLN A 157 14.18 -24.35 -11.80
N PHE A 158 13.42 -23.99 -10.79
CA PHE A 158 11.96 -23.80 -10.89
C PHE A 158 11.60 -22.70 -11.91
N LEU A 159 12.28 -21.55 -11.85
CA LEU A 159 12.02 -20.45 -12.78
C LEU A 159 12.33 -20.83 -14.23
N GLY A 160 13.43 -21.55 -14.46
CA GLY A 160 13.79 -22.09 -15.78
C GLY A 160 12.76 -23.09 -16.28
N TRP A 161 12.31 -24.01 -15.42
CA TRP A 161 11.26 -24.98 -15.73
C TRP A 161 9.94 -24.26 -16.07
N LEU A 162 9.49 -23.31 -15.25
CA LEU A 162 8.26 -22.56 -15.47
C LEU A 162 8.28 -21.80 -16.79
N ARG A 163 9.39 -21.13 -17.09
CA ARG A 163 9.58 -20.42 -18.37
C ARG A 163 9.55 -21.38 -19.56
N SER A 164 10.10 -22.58 -19.42
CA SER A 164 10.07 -23.59 -20.49
C SER A 164 8.66 -24.07 -20.82
N LYS A 165 7.76 -24.14 -19.81
CA LYS A 165 6.36 -24.56 -19.99
C LYS A 165 5.49 -23.47 -20.64
N LEU A 166 5.76 -22.21 -20.35
CA LEU A 166 5.00 -21.05 -20.85
C LEU A 166 5.96 -19.98 -21.40
N PRO A 167 6.62 -20.26 -22.55
CA PRO A 167 7.75 -19.44 -23.05
C PRO A 167 7.36 -18.02 -23.45
N LYS A 168 6.08 -17.78 -23.78
CA LYS A 168 5.60 -16.47 -24.25
C LYS A 168 4.77 -15.70 -23.19
N ALA A 169 4.45 -16.33 -22.06
CA ALA A 169 3.66 -15.69 -21.04
C ALA A 169 4.46 -14.57 -20.34
N GLN A 170 3.80 -13.47 -20.03
CA GLN A 170 4.34 -12.50 -19.08
C GLN A 170 4.45 -13.19 -17.71
N ILE A 171 5.54 -13.00 -16.99
CA ILE A 171 5.67 -13.51 -15.62
C ILE A 171 5.90 -12.30 -14.70
N VAL A 172 5.05 -12.14 -13.70
CA VAL A 172 5.13 -11.11 -12.69
C VAL A 172 5.25 -11.78 -11.32
N TRP A 173 6.29 -11.46 -10.57
CA TRP A 173 6.49 -11.96 -9.21
C TRP A 173 6.22 -10.85 -8.20
N ILE A 174 5.22 -11.02 -7.34
CA ILE A 174 4.94 -10.16 -6.20
C ILE A 174 5.74 -10.68 -5.01
N GLU A 175 6.51 -9.82 -4.37
CA GLU A 175 7.25 -10.18 -3.17
C GLU A 175 6.31 -10.56 -2.01
N GLY A 176 6.48 -11.77 -1.48
CA GLY A 176 5.83 -12.21 -0.26
C GLY A 176 6.63 -11.86 1.00
N ASN A 177 6.12 -12.24 2.16
CA ASN A 177 6.84 -11.98 3.41
C ASN A 177 8.07 -12.88 3.59
N HIS A 178 7.99 -14.15 3.15
CA HIS A 178 9.15 -15.07 3.14
C HIS A 178 10.20 -14.64 2.14
N ASP A 179 9.80 -14.22 0.94
CA ASP A 179 10.72 -13.68 -0.07
C ASP A 179 11.54 -12.50 0.49
N ASN A 180 10.96 -11.68 1.37
CA ASN A 180 11.59 -10.50 1.96
C ASN A 180 12.42 -10.79 3.23
N TRP A 181 12.40 -12.04 3.77
CA TRP A 181 13.09 -12.32 5.05
C TRP A 181 14.59 -12.08 5.00
N LEU A 182 15.26 -12.43 3.91
CA LEU A 182 16.70 -12.13 3.74
C LEU A 182 16.97 -10.63 3.87
N MET A 183 16.21 -9.79 3.16
CA MET A 183 16.40 -8.33 3.21
C MET A 183 16.13 -7.77 4.60
N ARG A 184 15.10 -8.26 5.28
CA ARG A 184 14.80 -7.89 6.68
C ARG A 184 15.90 -8.32 7.65
N TRP A 185 16.50 -9.49 7.41
CA TRP A 185 17.61 -9.98 8.21
C TRP A 185 18.86 -9.12 8.00
N LEU A 186 19.22 -8.81 6.75
CA LEU A 186 20.34 -7.92 6.41
C LEU A 186 20.15 -6.54 7.05
N MET A 187 18.99 -5.94 6.94
CA MET A 187 18.69 -4.64 7.54
C MET A 187 18.96 -4.62 9.07
N LYS A 188 18.64 -5.72 9.76
CA LYS A 188 18.78 -5.82 11.22
C LYS A 188 20.16 -6.30 11.68
N LYS A 189 20.79 -7.24 10.97
CA LYS A 189 21.98 -7.95 11.40
C LYS A 189 23.24 -7.59 10.62
N ALA A 190 23.10 -7.16 9.38
CA ALA A 190 24.23 -6.80 8.50
C ALA A 190 23.86 -5.59 7.61
N PRO A 191 23.54 -4.41 8.19
CA PRO A 191 23.01 -3.27 7.43
C PRO A 191 23.97 -2.75 6.34
N ILE A 192 25.26 -2.99 6.48
CA ILE A 192 26.27 -2.63 5.46
C ILE A 192 26.02 -3.37 4.13
N LEU A 193 25.44 -4.57 4.18
CA LEU A 193 25.15 -5.40 3.01
C LEU A 193 23.73 -5.14 2.45
N PHE A 194 22.90 -4.40 3.18
CA PHE A 194 21.49 -4.20 2.80
C PHE A 194 21.33 -3.50 1.45
N ASN A 195 22.21 -2.57 1.11
CA ASN A 195 22.16 -1.82 -0.14
C ASN A 195 23.01 -2.47 -1.26
N ASP A 196 23.63 -3.62 -1.01
CA ASP A 196 24.38 -4.33 -2.03
C ASP A 196 23.39 -5.07 -2.95
N PRO A 197 23.35 -4.73 -4.27
CA PRO A 197 22.43 -5.36 -5.22
C PRO A 197 22.55 -6.88 -5.30
N TYR A 198 23.69 -7.44 -4.97
CA TYR A 198 23.92 -8.89 -4.99
C TYR A 198 22.93 -9.67 -4.11
N TYR A 199 22.46 -9.08 -3.02
CA TYR A 199 21.52 -9.73 -2.09
C TYR A 199 20.05 -9.52 -2.45
N HIS A 200 19.74 -8.63 -3.39
CA HIS A 200 18.36 -8.40 -3.83
C HIS A 200 17.90 -9.53 -4.75
N LEU A 201 16.73 -10.10 -4.51
CA LEU A 201 16.22 -11.25 -5.26
C LEU A 201 16.30 -11.11 -6.77
N PRO A 202 15.93 -9.97 -7.39
CA PRO A 202 16.01 -9.82 -8.85
C PRO A 202 17.41 -10.03 -9.42
N GLN A 203 18.44 -9.56 -8.72
CA GLN A 203 19.82 -9.70 -9.11
C GLN A 203 20.37 -11.08 -8.72
N ARG A 204 20.09 -11.54 -7.51
CA ARG A 204 20.59 -12.82 -6.99
C ARG A 204 20.11 -14.01 -7.81
N LEU A 205 18.85 -13.99 -8.26
CA LEU A 205 18.22 -15.02 -9.09
C LEU A 205 18.30 -14.71 -10.59
N ASN A 206 18.97 -13.61 -10.97
CA ASN A 206 19.04 -13.17 -12.36
C ASN A 206 17.67 -13.21 -13.07
N LEU A 207 16.62 -12.64 -12.46
CA LEU A 207 15.24 -12.70 -12.96
C LEU A 207 15.09 -12.20 -14.40
N LYS A 208 16.00 -11.31 -14.82
CA LYS A 208 16.04 -10.77 -16.18
C LYS A 208 16.23 -11.84 -17.25
N GLN A 209 17.05 -12.88 -16.98
CA GLN A 209 17.25 -13.97 -17.96
C GLN A 209 15.99 -14.79 -18.21
N TYR A 210 15.11 -14.84 -17.21
CA TYR A 210 13.81 -15.51 -17.32
C TYR A 210 12.69 -14.57 -17.79
N ASN A 211 13.00 -13.30 -18.07
CA ASN A 211 12.03 -12.25 -18.38
C ASN A 211 10.92 -12.19 -17.34
N ILE A 212 11.29 -12.08 -16.06
CA ILE A 212 10.38 -11.99 -14.91
C ILE A 212 10.43 -10.57 -14.34
N GLU A 213 9.27 -9.96 -14.22
CA GLU A 213 9.09 -8.66 -13.55
C GLU A 213 8.87 -8.87 -12.05
N PHE A 214 9.71 -8.25 -11.21
CA PHE A 214 9.61 -8.36 -9.76
C PHE A 214 8.99 -7.11 -9.16
N LEU A 215 7.99 -7.28 -8.30
CA LEU A 215 7.26 -6.21 -7.65
C LEU A 215 7.42 -6.31 -6.14
N GLU A 216 7.87 -5.24 -5.53
CA GLU A 216 7.99 -5.15 -4.07
C GLU A 216 6.62 -5.27 -3.39
N GLN A 217 6.60 -5.77 -2.16
CA GLN A 217 5.40 -6.11 -1.38
C GLN A 217 4.38 -4.96 -1.20
N HIS A 218 4.78 -3.71 -1.41
CA HIS A 218 3.89 -2.55 -1.26
C HIS A 218 3.12 -2.21 -2.54
N ILE A 219 3.48 -2.83 -3.67
CA ILE A 219 2.83 -2.62 -4.96
C ILE A 219 1.57 -3.49 -5.03
N ILE A 220 0.47 -2.91 -5.48
CA ILE A 220 -0.80 -3.59 -5.66
C ILE A 220 -0.95 -3.92 -7.15
N LEU A 221 -1.21 -5.19 -7.47
CA LEU A 221 -1.59 -5.56 -8.83
C LEU A 221 -2.99 -5.06 -9.17
N GLN A 222 -3.17 -4.67 -10.42
CA GLN A 222 -4.46 -4.36 -11.01
C GLN A 222 -4.65 -5.18 -12.29
N MET A 223 -5.68 -6.02 -12.30
CA MET A 223 -6.08 -6.92 -13.39
C MET A 223 -7.51 -6.55 -13.77
N GLY A 224 -7.67 -5.58 -14.66
CA GLY A 224 -8.99 -4.97 -14.90
C GLY A 224 -9.55 -4.32 -13.62
N LYS A 225 -10.75 -4.77 -13.19
CA LYS A 225 -11.40 -4.33 -11.94
C LYS A 225 -11.02 -5.17 -10.71
N LEU A 226 -10.15 -6.16 -10.86
CA LEU A 226 -9.63 -6.99 -9.78
C LEU A 226 -8.27 -6.46 -9.32
N TYR A 227 -8.08 -6.33 -8.01
CA TYR A 227 -6.80 -6.03 -7.39
C TYR A 227 -6.19 -7.27 -6.75
N GLY A 228 -4.88 -7.27 -6.51
CA GLY A 228 -4.21 -8.39 -5.87
C GLY A 228 -2.89 -8.02 -5.22
N SER A 229 -2.50 -8.79 -4.23
CA SER A 229 -1.18 -8.75 -3.58
C SER A 229 -0.91 -10.10 -2.92
N HIS A 230 0.31 -10.31 -2.37
CA HIS A 230 0.54 -11.53 -1.60
C HIS A 230 -0.48 -11.71 -0.46
N GLY A 231 -0.78 -10.66 0.32
CA GLY A 231 -1.85 -10.72 1.33
C GLY A 231 -1.40 -10.47 2.77
N HIS A 232 -0.15 -10.72 3.14
CA HIS A 232 0.35 -10.59 4.51
C HIS A 232 0.15 -9.18 5.14
N THR A 233 0.09 -8.13 4.33
CA THR A 233 -0.19 -6.76 4.79
C THR A 233 -1.69 -6.47 4.90
N VAL A 234 -2.52 -7.27 4.24
CA VAL A 234 -3.99 -7.09 4.15
C VAL A 234 -4.69 -7.90 5.23
N VAL A 235 -4.35 -9.19 5.35
CA VAL A 235 -5.06 -10.14 6.23
C VAL A 235 -4.48 -10.08 7.64
N LYS A 236 -5.04 -9.18 8.46
CA LYS A 236 -4.73 -9.09 9.90
C LYS A 236 -6.05 -8.97 10.67
N GLY A 237 -6.21 -9.75 11.73
CA GLY A 237 -7.35 -9.66 12.64
C GLY A 237 -8.24 -10.90 12.67
N VAL A 238 -9.42 -10.79 13.31
CA VAL A 238 -10.28 -11.89 13.75
C VAL A 238 -10.77 -12.79 12.61
N PHE A 239 -11.04 -12.25 11.43
CA PHE A 239 -11.60 -13.01 10.32
C PHE A 239 -10.56 -13.78 9.50
N ALA A 240 -9.28 -13.43 9.61
CA ALA A 240 -8.22 -14.08 8.84
C ALA A 240 -8.11 -15.60 9.11
N PRO A 241 -8.22 -16.08 10.36
CA PRO A 241 -8.13 -17.51 10.63
C PRO A 241 -9.41 -18.31 10.31
N VAL A 242 -10.56 -17.64 10.09
CA VAL A 242 -11.85 -18.32 9.82
C VAL A 242 -12.17 -18.30 8.34
N ASN A 243 -12.12 -17.14 7.70
CA ASN A 243 -12.32 -16.92 6.27
C ASN A 243 -11.44 -15.76 5.81
N ALA A 244 -10.32 -16.09 5.19
CA ALA A 244 -9.36 -15.10 4.75
C ALA A 244 -9.97 -14.13 3.73
N ALA A 245 -10.77 -14.61 2.77
CA ALA A 245 -11.41 -13.77 1.77
C ALA A 245 -12.37 -12.74 2.40
N ARG A 246 -13.09 -13.09 3.46
CA ARG A 246 -13.90 -12.12 4.22
C ARG A 246 -13.04 -11.08 4.93
N GLY A 247 -11.90 -11.49 5.49
CA GLY A 247 -10.93 -10.55 6.06
C GLY A 247 -10.42 -9.53 5.05
N VAL A 248 -10.12 -10.00 3.83
CA VAL A 248 -9.73 -9.14 2.70
C VAL A 248 -10.85 -8.16 2.35
N PHE A 249 -12.09 -8.63 2.19
CA PHE A 249 -13.24 -7.78 1.90
C PHE A 249 -13.41 -6.66 2.93
N VAL A 250 -13.38 -6.99 4.22
CA VAL A 250 -13.52 -5.99 5.30
C VAL A 250 -12.43 -4.91 5.24
N LYS A 251 -11.22 -5.27 4.83
CA LYS A 251 -10.06 -4.36 4.76
C LYS A 251 -10.02 -3.53 3.49
N THR A 252 -10.29 -4.15 2.33
CA THR A 252 -10.06 -3.51 1.04
C THR A 252 -11.31 -2.83 0.48
N LYS A 253 -12.50 -3.35 0.79
CA LYS A 253 -13.78 -2.90 0.21
C LYS A 253 -13.77 -2.88 -1.32
N SER A 254 -13.00 -3.78 -1.91
CA SER A 254 -12.76 -3.85 -3.35
C SER A 254 -12.64 -5.31 -3.79
N ASN A 255 -12.81 -5.57 -5.08
CA ASN A 255 -12.51 -6.87 -5.66
C ASN A 255 -11.03 -7.19 -5.45
N TYR A 256 -10.72 -8.29 -4.76
CA TYR A 256 -9.34 -8.53 -4.35
C TYR A 256 -9.01 -10.02 -4.27
N ILE A 257 -7.77 -10.38 -4.68
CA ILE A 257 -7.23 -11.75 -4.57
C ILE A 257 -5.91 -11.75 -3.81
N ILE A 258 -5.72 -12.76 -2.97
CA ILE A 258 -4.48 -12.96 -2.19
C ILE A 258 -4.02 -14.43 -2.18
N GLY A 259 -2.72 -14.64 -1.88
CA GLY A 259 -2.15 -15.87 -1.36
C GLY A 259 -2.05 -15.87 0.16
N HIS A 260 -0.87 -16.14 0.72
CA HIS A 260 -0.45 -16.01 2.12
C HIS A 260 -1.17 -16.92 3.13
N CYS A 261 -2.45 -17.14 2.99
CA CYS A 261 -3.24 -17.89 3.98
C CYS A 261 -3.24 -19.39 3.76
N HIS A 262 -2.61 -19.88 2.70
CA HIS A 262 -2.53 -21.30 2.31
C HIS A 262 -3.90 -21.99 2.26
N SER A 263 -4.97 -21.25 2.13
CA SER A 263 -6.34 -21.76 2.21
C SER A 263 -7.24 -21.10 1.20
N SER A 264 -7.85 -21.90 0.32
CA SER A 264 -8.81 -21.42 -0.67
C SER A 264 -10.10 -21.00 0.02
N SER A 265 -10.49 -19.76 -0.18
CA SER A 265 -11.80 -19.23 0.24
C SER A 265 -12.29 -18.16 -0.73
N ALA A 266 -13.59 -17.91 -0.70
CA ALA A 266 -14.22 -16.83 -1.43
C ALA A 266 -15.24 -16.12 -0.52
N HIS A 267 -15.42 -14.83 -0.78
CA HIS A 267 -16.44 -14.02 -0.11
C HIS A 267 -16.97 -12.98 -1.08
N SER A 268 -18.27 -12.82 -1.16
CA SER A 268 -18.92 -11.86 -2.05
C SER A 268 -20.08 -11.18 -1.34
N GLU A 269 -20.14 -9.86 -1.48
CA GLU A 269 -21.25 -9.03 -1.00
C GLU A 269 -21.59 -7.99 -2.06
N SER A 270 -22.85 -7.58 -2.12
CA SER A 270 -23.27 -6.44 -2.94
C SER A 270 -23.40 -5.18 -2.07
N ASN A 271 -23.05 -4.03 -2.63
CA ASN A 271 -23.29 -2.75 -1.97
C ASN A 271 -24.72 -2.24 -2.29
N ILE A 272 -25.11 -1.09 -1.70
CA ILE A 272 -26.44 -0.48 -1.91
C ILE A 272 -26.70 -0.04 -3.36
N LYS A 273 -25.64 0.04 -4.18
CA LYS A 273 -25.74 0.37 -5.61
C LYS A 273 -25.80 -0.88 -6.48
N GLU A 274 -25.95 -2.07 -5.86
CA GLU A 274 -25.97 -3.38 -6.51
C GLU A 274 -24.63 -3.78 -7.18
N ASP A 275 -23.53 -3.07 -6.86
CA ASP A 275 -22.21 -3.49 -7.29
C ASP A 275 -21.77 -4.72 -6.48
N ALA A 276 -21.51 -5.81 -7.15
CA ALA A 276 -20.96 -7.02 -6.52
C ALA A 276 -19.46 -6.86 -6.28
N ILE A 277 -19.04 -7.08 -5.05
CA ILE A 277 -17.63 -7.09 -4.65
C ILE A 277 -17.25 -8.51 -4.24
N GLY A 278 -16.26 -9.09 -4.91
CA GLY A 278 -15.73 -10.42 -4.62
C GLY A 278 -14.29 -10.37 -4.11
N CYS A 279 -14.01 -11.21 -3.13
CA CYS A 279 -12.65 -11.41 -2.60
C CYS A 279 -12.30 -12.89 -2.58
N TRP A 280 -11.03 -13.20 -2.84
CA TRP A 280 -10.52 -14.57 -2.92
C TRP A 280 -9.22 -14.71 -2.15
N SER A 281 -9.08 -15.84 -1.44
CA SER A 281 -7.81 -16.37 -0.98
C SER A 281 -7.52 -17.65 -1.73
N VAL A 282 -6.31 -17.80 -2.22
CA VAL A 282 -5.87 -18.97 -3.00
C VAL A 282 -5.21 -19.97 -2.08
N GLY A 283 -5.28 -21.27 -2.40
CA GLY A 283 -4.52 -22.32 -1.72
C GLY A 283 -3.02 -22.20 -2.00
N CYS A 284 -2.20 -22.95 -1.29
CA CYS A 284 -0.76 -23.01 -1.48
C CYS A 284 -0.34 -24.06 -2.52
N LEU A 285 0.93 -24.01 -2.88
CA LEU A 285 1.59 -25.02 -3.73
C LEU A 285 2.81 -25.64 -3.03
N CYS A 286 2.86 -25.54 -1.70
CA CYS A 286 3.83 -26.21 -0.85
C CYS A 286 3.24 -27.47 -0.19
N GLU A 287 4.11 -28.23 0.49
CA GLU A 287 3.66 -29.38 1.29
C GLU A 287 2.73 -28.92 2.43
N LEU A 288 1.67 -29.71 2.69
CA LEU A 288 0.61 -29.33 3.64
C LEU A 288 0.95 -29.63 5.10
N SER A 289 1.98 -30.42 5.36
CA SER A 289 2.41 -30.81 6.70
C SER A 289 3.84 -30.36 6.98
N PRO A 290 4.06 -29.05 7.14
CA PRO A 290 5.40 -28.55 7.46
C PRO A 290 5.84 -29.06 8.84
N SER A 291 7.14 -29.28 9.02
CA SER A 291 7.71 -29.83 10.25
C SER A 291 7.42 -28.98 11.50
N TYR A 292 7.23 -27.68 11.33
CA TYR A 292 6.90 -26.75 12.43
C TYR A 292 5.42 -26.74 12.82
N ASP A 293 4.51 -27.26 11.97
CA ASP A 293 3.08 -27.37 12.25
C ASP A 293 2.50 -28.67 11.66
N PRO A 294 2.87 -29.84 12.21
CA PRO A 294 2.47 -31.15 11.66
C PRO A 294 0.97 -31.45 11.83
N HIS A 295 0.27 -30.70 12.65
CA HIS A 295 -1.16 -30.84 12.89
C HIS A 295 -2.03 -29.86 12.11
N ASN A 296 -1.45 -29.12 11.16
CA ASN A 296 -2.17 -28.16 10.36
C ASN A 296 -3.21 -28.85 9.46
N THR A 297 -4.48 -28.48 9.65
CA THR A 297 -5.61 -29.00 8.86
C THR A 297 -6.30 -27.91 8.05
N LYS A 298 -5.82 -26.68 8.13
CA LYS A 298 -6.44 -25.51 7.46
C LYS A 298 -5.93 -25.29 6.05
N HIS A 299 -4.69 -25.70 5.76
CA HIS A 299 -4.08 -25.50 4.46
C HIS A 299 -4.68 -26.43 3.40
N ASN A 300 -4.75 -25.96 2.18
CA ASN A 300 -5.09 -26.79 1.03
C ASN A 300 -4.28 -26.37 -0.19
N LEU A 301 -3.99 -27.35 -1.03
CA LEU A 301 -3.37 -27.07 -2.33
C LEU A 301 -4.36 -26.38 -3.27
N GLY A 302 -3.88 -25.40 -4.02
CA GLY A 302 -4.72 -24.68 -4.95
C GLY A 302 -3.99 -23.57 -5.72
N PHE A 303 -4.68 -23.09 -6.74
CA PHE A 303 -4.24 -21.99 -7.61
C PHE A 303 -5.47 -21.26 -8.14
N ALA A 304 -5.28 -20.12 -8.81
CA ALA A 304 -6.41 -19.47 -9.46
C ALA A 304 -6.11 -19.18 -10.93
N ARG A 305 -7.17 -19.17 -11.76
CA ARG A 305 -7.14 -18.59 -13.09
C ARG A 305 -8.06 -17.39 -13.13
N ILE A 306 -7.58 -16.29 -13.71
CA ILE A 306 -8.30 -15.02 -13.81
C ILE A 306 -8.44 -14.70 -15.29
N VAL A 307 -9.68 -14.44 -15.72
CA VAL A 307 -9.97 -13.99 -17.08
C VAL A 307 -10.52 -12.56 -16.99
N VAL A 308 -9.89 -11.64 -17.72
CA VAL A 308 -10.26 -10.22 -17.73
C VAL A 308 -10.87 -9.86 -19.07
N GLU A 309 -12.05 -9.28 -19.05
CA GLU A 309 -12.78 -8.81 -20.22
C GLU A 309 -12.26 -7.45 -20.72
N ASN A 310 -12.70 -7.04 -21.93
CA ASN A 310 -12.29 -5.76 -22.53
C ASN A 310 -12.74 -4.52 -21.72
N ASN A 311 -13.86 -4.62 -21.02
CA ASN A 311 -14.40 -3.56 -20.15
C ASN A 311 -13.79 -3.58 -18.73
N GLY A 312 -12.85 -4.50 -18.49
CA GLY A 312 -12.19 -4.70 -17.20
C GLY A 312 -12.94 -5.61 -16.24
N ASP A 313 -14.14 -6.13 -16.60
CA ASP A 313 -14.80 -7.16 -15.82
C ASP A 313 -13.95 -8.43 -15.81
N PHE A 314 -14.17 -9.29 -14.84
CA PHE A 314 -13.30 -10.43 -14.66
C PHE A 314 -14.05 -11.65 -14.09
N THR A 315 -13.45 -12.82 -14.28
CA THR A 315 -13.87 -14.07 -13.64
C THR A 315 -12.69 -14.65 -12.90
N VAL A 316 -12.91 -15.19 -11.69
CA VAL A 316 -11.90 -15.90 -10.90
C VAL A 316 -12.31 -17.36 -10.77
N GLU A 317 -11.52 -18.25 -11.30
CA GLU A 317 -11.59 -19.68 -11.08
C GLU A 317 -10.62 -20.05 -9.94
N ASN A 318 -11.08 -20.02 -8.69
CA ASN A 318 -10.28 -20.38 -7.52
C ASN A 318 -10.30 -21.90 -7.35
N LYS A 319 -9.30 -22.59 -7.90
CA LYS A 319 -9.19 -24.04 -7.98
C LYS A 319 -8.48 -24.64 -6.80
N ARG A 320 -9.02 -25.73 -6.29
CA ARG A 320 -8.37 -26.58 -5.29
C ARG A 320 -7.75 -27.80 -5.96
N ILE A 321 -6.68 -28.32 -5.37
CA ILE A 321 -6.11 -29.62 -5.74
C ILE A 321 -6.33 -30.58 -4.59
N PHE A 322 -6.97 -31.68 -4.86
CA PHE A 322 -7.27 -32.69 -3.86
C PHE A 322 -6.96 -34.06 -4.41
N LYS A 323 -6.09 -34.82 -3.70
CA LYS A 323 -5.65 -36.18 -4.10
C LYS A 323 -5.21 -36.26 -5.57
N GLY A 324 -4.37 -35.29 -5.99
CA GLY A 324 -3.83 -35.23 -7.36
C GLY A 324 -4.85 -34.88 -8.44
N ARG A 325 -5.97 -34.24 -8.09
CA ARG A 325 -7.01 -33.79 -9.05
C ARG A 325 -7.39 -32.35 -8.78
N ILE A 326 -7.65 -31.60 -9.83
CA ILE A 326 -8.22 -30.26 -9.78
C ILE A 326 -9.73 -30.38 -9.55
N VAL A 327 -10.25 -29.66 -8.53
CA VAL A 327 -11.64 -29.66 -8.14
C VAL A 327 -12.20 -28.25 -8.03
#